data_0352eb7e6e0bcc2733d50b9134147283
#
_entry.id   0352eb7e6e0bcc2733d50b9134147283
#
_cell.length_a   1.000
_cell.length_b   1.000
_cell.length_c   1.000
_cell.angle_alpha   90.00
_cell.angle_beta   90.00
_cell.angle_gamma   90.00
#
_symmetry.space_group_name_H-M   'P 1'
#
loop_
_entity.id
_entity.type
_entity.pdbx_description
1 polymer ?
#
loop_
_entity_poly.entity_id
_entity_poly.type
_entity_poly.pdbx_seq_one_letter_code
_entity_poly.pdbx_strand_id
1 'polypeptide(L)'
;MKTSDSTHNTDNVVDFFTGKTFSKLHDERFIRLAPELDGLEMLYSNDTSEDKLFSLKILCWGLRANGEVVGLVPWLNDIVPCPELCDPLNGHFEGYYDQGIDDVFFDAPLHKIVELETAAEYYEIECENEDDAIQELPDTIGTHAVLAAAGQNQLSLVEVVSWRLLHNGNIYGMLSDQDKVVSTPVLPGDECLYPAQTNDNFRYFFQHQIANKLKSEDPEALAAISLLVDDN
;
A
#
# COMPACT_ATOMS: atom_id res chain seq x y z
N MET A 1 12.88 50.81 -18.89
CA MET A 1 12.99 49.37 -18.85
C MET A 1 12.07 48.87 -17.76
N LYS A 2 10.86 48.41 -18.13
CA LYS A 2 9.88 47.86 -17.18
C LYS A 2 9.94 46.33 -17.31
N THR A 3 10.36 45.66 -16.26
CA THR A 3 10.30 44.20 -16.11
C THR A 3 8.86 43.86 -15.78
N SER A 4 8.23 43.11 -16.66
CA SER A 4 6.89 42.54 -16.43
C SER A 4 7.04 41.27 -15.60
N ASP A 5 6.61 41.32 -14.36
CA ASP A 5 6.33 40.12 -13.55
C ASP A 5 5.15 39.39 -14.16
N SER A 6 5.39 38.22 -14.71
CA SER A 6 4.34 37.29 -15.08
C SER A 6 3.96 36.46 -13.86
N THR A 7 2.93 36.94 -13.15
CA THR A 7 2.21 36.12 -12.19
C THR A 7 1.54 34.97 -12.94
N HIS A 8 2.01 33.73 -12.73
CA HIS A 8 1.30 32.54 -13.13
C HIS A 8 -0.04 32.48 -12.38
N ASN A 9 -1.08 32.80 -13.11
CA ASN A 9 -2.45 32.61 -12.67
C ASN A 9 -2.71 31.09 -12.79
N THR A 10 -2.74 30.38 -11.66
CA THR A 10 -3.23 29.00 -11.62
C THR A 10 -4.74 29.06 -11.80
N ASP A 11 -5.19 28.82 -13.03
CA ASP A 11 -6.61 28.75 -13.36
C ASP A 11 -7.28 27.64 -12.56
N ASN A 12 -7.98 28.02 -11.49
CA ASN A 12 -8.90 27.16 -10.77
C ASN A 12 -10.14 26.95 -11.65
N VAL A 13 -10.13 25.95 -12.50
CA VAL A 13 -11.32 25.53 -13.23
C VAL A 13 -12.21 24.77 -12.26
N VAL A 14 -13.40 25.26 -12.01
CA VAL A 14 -14.41 24.62 -11.17
C VAL A 14 -15.29 23.77 -12.07
N ASP A 15 -15.38 22.47 -11.79
CA ASP A 15 -16.39 21.61 -12.41
C ASP A 15 -17.77 22.01 -11.90
N PHE A 16 -18.58 22.56 -12.78
CA PHE A 16 -19.91 23.05 -12.46
C PHE A 16 -20.90 21.97 -12.01
N PHE A 17 -20.60 20.69 -12.27
CA PHE A 17 -21.46 19.56 -11.89
C PHE A 17 -21.08 18.97 -10.53
N THR A 18 -19.82 19.00 -10.15
CA THR A 18 -19.33 18.38 -8.91
C THR A 18 -18.84 19.40 -7.88
N GLY A 19 -18.69 20.69 -8.26
CA GLY A 19 -18.15 21.74 -7.39
C GLY A 19 -16.66 21.56 -7.03
N LYS A 20 -15.99 20.55 -7.58
CA LYS A 20 -14.57 20.29 -7.32
C LYS A 20 -13.69 21.29 -8.10
N THR A 21 -12.71 21.87 -7.44
CA THR A 21 -11.70 22.71 -8.09
C THR A 21 -10.63 21.85 -8.74
N PHE A 22 -10.20 22.19 -9.95
CA PHE A 22 -9.16 21.44 -10.69
C PHE A 22 -7.81 21.31 -9.95
N SER A 23 -7.54 22.10 -8.93
CA SER A 23 -6.36 21.93 -8.08
C SER A 23 -6.36 20.62 -7.30
N LYS A 24 -7.53 20.01 -7.05
CA LYS A 24 -7.66 18.69 -6.42
C LYS A 24 -7.43 17.53 -7.40
N LEU A 25 -7.54 17.75 -8.71
CA LEU A 25 -7.35 16.72 -9.74
C LEU A 25 -5.91 16.19 -9.84
N HIS A 26 -4.94 16.90 -9.27
CA HIS A 26 -3.52 16.51 -9.26
C HIS A 26 -3.03 16.09 -7.87
N ASP A 27 -3.89 16.08 -6.85
CA ASP A 27 -3.51 15.60 -5.53
C ASP A 27 -3.75 14.09 -5.45
N GLU A 28 -2.67 13.34 -5.58
CA GLU A 28 -2.67 11.86 -5.58
C GLU A 28 -2.54 11.27 -4.18
N ARG A 29 -2.49 12.10 -3.13
CA ARG A 29 -2.40 11.62 -1.76
C ARG A 29 -3.60 10.76 -1.40
N PHE A 30 -3.35 9.66 -0.71
CA PHE A 30 -4.41 8.87 -0.10
C PHE A 30 -4.99 9.61 1.11
N ILE A 31 -6.32 9.65 1.16
CA ILE A 31 -7.08 10.30 2.25
C ILE A 31 -7.94 9.33 3.05
N ARG A 32 -8.21 8.14 2.49
CA ARG A 32 -8.97 7.07 3.14
C ARG A 32 -8.55 5.70 2.61
N LEU A 33 -8.68 4.70 3.48
CA LEU A 33 -8.48 3.29 3.12
C LEU A 33 -9.72 2.48 3.52
N ALA A 34 -10.03 1.44 2.73
CA ALA A 34 -11.01 0.41 3.08
C ALA A 34 -10.37 -0.98 2.90
N PRO A 35 -10.54 -1.93 3.83
CA PRO A 35 -9.96 -3.25 3.70
C PRO A 35 -10.55 -3.99 2.49
N GLU A 36 -9.73 -4.82 1.83
CA GLU A 36 -10.22 -5.79 0.85
C GLU A 36 -10.73 -7.03 1.59
N LEU A 37 -12.03 -7.29 1.51
CA LEU A 37 -12.70 -8.40 2.19
C LEU A 37 -13.48 -9.31 1.22
N ASP A 38 -13.57 -8.93 -0.05
CA ASP A 38 -14.33 -9.67 -1.06
C ASP A 38 -13.49 -10.76 -1.74
N GLY A 39 -12.18 -10.80 -1.45
CA GLY A 39 -11.24 -11.77 -2.00
C GLY A 39 -10.75 -11.43 -3.40
N LEU A 40 -10.81 -10.16 -3.78
CA LEU A 40 -10.26 -9.70 -5.05
C LEU A 40 -8.74 -9.76 -5.06
N GLU A 41 -8.19 -10.14 -6.19
CA GLU A 41 -6.75 -10.20 -6.43
C GLU A 41 -6.37 -9.27 -7.59
N MET A 42 -5.20 -8.66 -7.50
CA MET A 42 -4.60 -7.97 -8.63
C MET A 42 -3.95 -9.00 -9.56
N LEU A 43 -4.27 -8.97 -10.85
CA LEU A 43 -3.53 -9.69 -11.88
C LEU A 43 -2.42 -8.82 -12.45
N TYR A 44 -1.27 -9.44 -12.68
CA TYR A 44 -0.19 -8.83 -13.43
C TYR A 44 0.48 -9.82 -14.38
N SER A 45 0.94 -9.33 -15.51
CA SER A 45 1.75 -10.08 -16.47
C SER A 45 3.23 -9.87 -16.20
N ASN A 46 4.05 -10.82 -16.62
CA ASN A 46 5.50 -10.70 -16.59
C ASN A 46 6.05 -10.87 -18.02
N ASP A 47 6.72 -9.83 -18.53
CA ASP A 47 7.27 -9.80 -19.88
C ASP A 47 8.36 -10.85 -20.15
N THR A 48 8.93 -11.44 -19.10
CA THR A 48 9.99 -12.47 -19.24
C THR A 48 9.45 -13.89 -19.38
N SER A 49 8.17 -14.10 -19.15
CA SER A 49 7.52 -15.41 -19.27
C SER A 49 6.31 -15.30 -20.18
N GLU A 50 6.44 -15.74 -21.42
CA GLU A 50 5.32 -15.86 -22.34
C GLU A 50 4.13 -16.53 -21.64
N ASP A 51 2.97 -15.87 -21.65
CA ASP A 51 1.66 -16.37 -21.22
C ASP A 51 1.46 -16.62 -19.70
N LYS A 52 2.19 -15.98 -18.81
CA LYS A 52 1.93 -16.14 -17.38
C LYS A 52 1.32 -14.90 -16.75
N LEU A 53 0.08 -15.05 -16.32
CA LEU A 53 -0.55 -14.15 -15.38
C LEU A 53 -0.21 -14.61 -13.95
N PHE A 54 0.09 -13.65 -13.11
CA PHE A 54 0.30 -13.85 -11.68
C PHE A 54 -0.74 -13.04 -10.92
N SER A 55 -1.09 -13.49 -9.73
CA SER A 55 -1.99 -12.76 -8.87
C SER A 55 -1.32 -12.32 -7.58
N LEU A 56 -1.77 -11.20 -7.03
CA LEU A 56 -1.42 -10.71 -5.71
C LEU A 56 -2.70 -10.37 -4.96
N LYS A 57 -2.73 -10.67 -3.68
CA LYS A 57 -3.82 -10.23 -2.82
C LYS A 57 -3.78 -8.71 -2.69
N ILE A 58 -4.92 -8.08 -2.90
CA ILE A 58 -5.11 -6.65 -2.65
C ILE A 58 -5.13 -6.46 -1.13
N LEU A 59 -4.30 -5.55 -0.63
CA LEU A 59 -4.24 -5.20 0.78
C LEU A 59 -5.50 -4.44 1.21
N CYS A 60 -5.78 -3.40 0.47
CA CYS A 60 -6.91 -2.50 0.74
C CYS A 60 -7.21 -1.66 -0.50
N TRP A 61 -8.32 -0.93 -0.46
CA TRP A 61 -8.68 0.09 -1.43
C TRP A 61 -8.36 1.46 -0.86
N GLY A 62 -7.74 2.31 -1.66
CA GLY A 62 -7.36 3.66 -1.29
C GLY A 62 -8.14 4.70 -2.09
N LEU A 63 -8.73 5.68 -1.39
CA LEU A 63 -9.30 6.88 -2.00
C LEU A 63 -8.24 7.97 -2.01
N ARG A 64 -7.95 8.50 -3.18
CA ARG A 64 -7.08 9.66 -3.38
C ARG A 64 -7.84 10.98 -3.19
N ALA A 65 -7.14 12.04 -2.88
CA ALA A 65 -7.72 13.39 -2.75
C ALA A 65 -8.35 13.90 -4.05
N ASN A 66 -7.89 13.41 -5.21
CA ASN A 66 -8.49 13.69 -6.53
C ASN A 66 -9.83 12.95 -6.76
N GLY A 67 -10.21 12.02 -5.89
CA GLY A 67 -11.44 11.23 -5.97
C GLY A 67 -11.26 9.85 -6.64
N GLU A 68 -10.06 9.49 -7.06
CA GLU A 68 -9.77 8.19 -7.64
C GLU A 68 -9.71 7.12 -6.53
N VAL A 69 -10.32 5.96 -6.78
CA VAL A 69 -10.23 4.78 -5.91
C VAL A 69 -9.43 3.70 -6.61
N VAL A 70 -8.38 3.19 -5.94
CA VAL A 70 -7.48 2.17 -6.48
C VAL A 70 -7.20 1.08 -5.46
N GLY A 71 -7.00 -0.14 -5.93
CA GLY A 71 -6.47 -1.23 -5.10
C GLY A 71 -5.00 -1.00 -4.78
N LEU A 72 -4.58 -1.36 -3.57
CA LEU A 72 -3.22 -1.20 -3.07
C LEU A 72 -2.62 -2.56 -2.74
N VAL A 73 -1.36 -2.75 -3.11
CA VAL A 73 -0.59 -3.97 -2.80
C VAL A 73 0.75 -3.63 -2.19
N PRO A 74 1.23 -4.40 -1.21
CA PRO A 74 2.62 -4.33 -0.78
C PRO A 74 3.51 -4.83 -1.92
N TRP A 75 4.42 -3.97 -2.39
CA TRP A 75 5.33 -4.29 -3.47
C TRP A 75 6.74 -3.84 -3.14
N LEU A 76 7.65 -4.77 -2.97
CA LEU A 76 9.00 -4.51 -2.47
C LEU A 76 8.95 -3.73 -1.14
N ASN A 77 9.52 -2.54 -1.10
CA ASN A 77 9.65 -1.72 0.11
C ASN A 77 8.54 -0.67 0.29
N ASP A 78 7.49 -0.71 -0.55
CA ASP A 78 6.44 0.29 -0.54
C ASP A 78 5.03 -0.33 -0.72
N ILE A 79 4.01 0.51 -0.59
CA ILE A 79 2.63 0.21 -0.95
C ILE A 79 2.34 0.89 -2.27
N VAL A 80 2.01 0.09 -3.29
CA VAL A 80 1.88 0.56 -4.66
C VAL A 80 0.42 0.45 -5.12
N PRO A 81 -0.14 1.49 -5.76
CA PRO A 81 -1.41 1.38 -6.45
C PRO A 81 -1.33 0.35 -7.59
N CYS A 82 -2.28 -0.59 -7.62
CA CYS A 82 -2.28 -1.65 -8.62
C CYS A 82 -2.14 -1.15 -10.07
N PRO A 83 -2.87 -0.10 -10.51
CA PRO A 83 -2.73 0.40 -11.88
C PRO A 83 -1.36 1.03 -12.21
N GLU A 84 -0.59 1.39 -11.18
CA GLU A 84 0.75 1.97 -11.35
C GLU A 84 1.86 0.92 -11.36
N LEU A 85 1.51 -0.34 -11.09
CA LEU A 85 2.45 -1.45 -11.19
C LEU A 85 2.82 -1.66 -12.66
N CYS A 86 3.83 -0.94 -13.09
CA CYS A 86 4.41 -1.03 -14.42
C CYS A 86 5.92 -1.08 -14.27
N ASP A 87 6.47 -2.28 -14.23
CA ASP A 87 7.91 -2.51 -14.19
C ASP A 87 8.34 -3.10 -15.53
N PRO A 88 9.18 -2.39 -16.30
CA PRO A 88 9.64 -2.85 -17.62
C PRO A 88 10.29 -4.23 -17.63
N LEU A 89 10.77 -4.68 -16.48
CA LEU A 89 11.44 -5.98 -16.33
C LEU A 89 10.52 -7.08 -15.77
N ASN A 90 9.43 -6.70 -15.06
CA ASN A 90 8.71 -7.64 -14.21
C ASN A 90 7.18 -7.66 -14.39
N GLY A 91 6.63 -6.78 -15.20
CA GLY A 91 5.23 -6.90 -15.58
C GLY A 91 4.36 -5.67 -15.38
N HIS A 92 3.11 -5.82 -15.81
CA HIS A 92 2.11 -4.76 -15.83
C HIS A 92 0.84 -5.22 -15.12
N PHE A 93 0.09 -4.25 -14.62
CA PHE A 93 -1.26 -4.46 -14.15
C PHE A 93 -2.16 -4.93 -15.29
N GLU A 94 -2.88 -6.04 -15.07
CA GLU A 94 -3.79 -6.65 -16.03
C GLU A 94 -5.26 -6.64 -15.56
N GLY A 95 -5.52 -6.12 -14.36
CA GLY A 95 -6.86 -5.96 -13.80
C GLY A 95 -7.02 -6.52 -12.40
N TYR A 96 -8.22 -6.36 -11.87
CA TYR A 96 -8.68 -6.95 -10.61
C TYR A 96 -9.49 -8.20 -10.92
N TYR A 97 -9.09 -9.32 -10.37
CA TYR A 97 -9.71 -10.63 -10.60
C TYR A 97 -10.61 -11.04 -9.44
N ASP A 98 -11.82 -11.39 -9.76
CA ASP A 98 -12.78 -11.99 -8.83
C ASP A 98 -12.89 -13.49 -9.12
N GLN A 99 -12.33 -14.31 -8.23
CA GLN A 99 -12.38 -15.78 -8.35
C GLN A 99 -13.82 -16.32 -8.23
N GLY A 100 -14.72 -15.60 -7.56
CA GLY A 100 -16.09 -16.04 -7.32
C GLY A 100 -16.95 -16.07 -8.57
N ILE A 101 -16.70 -15.16 -9.50
CA ILE A 101 -17.43 -15.04 -10.76
C ILE A 101 -16.54 -15.28 -11.99
N ASP A 102 -15.24 -15.53 -11.78
CA ASP A 102 -14.25 -15.75 -12.84
C ASP A 102 -14.21 -14.62 -13.87
N ASP A 103 -14.12 -13.36 -13.37
CA ASP A 103 -14.14 -12.16 -14.21
C ASP A 103 -13.03 -11.18 -13.78
N VAL A 104 -12.63 -10.29 -14.72
CA VAL A 104 -11.56 -9.30 -14.54
C VAL A 104 -12.12 -7.90 -14.77
N PHE A 105 -11.85 -7.00 -13.84
CA PHE A 105 -12.24 -5.59 -13.89
C PHE A 105 -11.02 -4.70 -13.94
N PHE A 106 -11.16 -3.52 -14.53
CA PHE A 106 -10.08 -2.52 -14.56
C PHE A 106 -10.29 -1.37 -13.58
N ASP A 107 -11.54 -1.16 -13.17
CA ASP A 107 -11.94 -0.12 -12.22
C ASP A 107 -12.22 -0.73 -10.86
N ALA A 108 -12.11 0.09 -9.81
CA ALA A 108 -12.51 -0.31 -8.46
C ALA A 108 -14.00 -0.69 -8.41
N PRO A 109 -14.40 -1.69 -7.62
CA PRO A 109 -15.80 -2.06 -7.46
C PRO A 109 -16.64 -0.88 -6.97
N LEU A 110 -17.83 -0.70 -7.54
CA LEU A 110 -18.70 0.44 -7.22
C LEU A 110 -19.01 0.56 -5.72
N HIS A 111 -19.19 -0.57 -5.03
CA HIS A 111 -19.46 -0.55 -3.59
C HIS A 111 -18.29 -0.04 -2.78
N LYS A 112 -17.02 -0.29 -3.20
CA LYS A 112 -15.82 0.25 -2.56
C LYS A 112 -15.67 1.75 -2.81
N ILE A 113 -16.02 2.22 -4.01
CA ILE A 113 -16.06 3.65 -4.33
C ILE A 113 -17.06 4.34 -3.40
N VAL A 114 -18.30 3.85 -3.32
CA VAL A 114 -19.34 4.44 -2.47
C VAL A 114 -18.96 4.39 -0.99
N GLU A 115 -18.37 3.27 -0.51
CA GLU A 115 -17.89 3.13 0.87
C GLU A 115 -16.88 4.22 1.23
N LEU A 116 -15.84 4.38 0.39
CA LEU A 116 -14.74 5.31 0.64
C LEU A 116 -15.15 6.78 0.50
N GLU A 117 -15.95 7.11 -0.52
CA GLU A 117 -16.47 8.47 -0.71
C GLU A 117 -17.37 8.87 0.46
N THR A 118 -18.27 7.99 0.87
CA THR A 118 -19.12 8.23 2.04
C THR A 118 -18.31 8.45 3.31
N ALA A 119 -17.30 7.59 3.55
CA ALA A 119 -16.43 7.73 4.71
C ALA A 119 -15.64 9.06 4.68
N ALA A 120 -15.22 9.52 3.51
CA ALA A 120 -14.50 10.78 3.37
C ALA A 120 -15.38 12.01 3.65
N GLU A 121 -16.67 11.95 3.32
CA GLU A 121 -17.63 13.04 3.60
C GLU A 121 -17.91 13.20 5.10
N TYR A 122 -17.94 12.08 5.87
CA TYR A 122 -18.31 12.11 7.28
C TYR A 122 -17.15 12.38 8.25
N TYR A 123 -15.91 12.21 7.80
CA TYR A 123 -14.72 12.32 8.65
C TYR A 123 -13.74 13.35 8.11
N GLU A 124 -13.98 14.63 8.39
CA GLU A 124 -12.89 15.62 8.34
C GLU A 124 -11.99 15.39 9.56
N ILE A 125 -10.76 14.98 9.32
CA ILE A 125 -9.76 14.80 10.36
C ILE A 125 -8.95 16.09 10.42
N GLU A 126 -9.09 16.83 11.52
CA GLU A 126 -8.20 17.93 11.82
C GLU A 126 -6.86 17.35 12.30
N CYS A 127 -5.82 17.48 11.50
CA CYS A 127 -4.45 17.10 11.83
C CYS A 127 -3.59 18.34 11.99
N GLU A 128 -2.74 18.35 13.03
CA GLU A 128 -1.80 19.44 13.25
C GLU A 128 -0.52 19.27 12.43
N ASN A 129 -0.15 18.00 12.14
CA ASN A 129 1.08 17.67 11.43
C ASN A 129 0.81 16.71 10.25
N GLU A 130 1.66 16.81 9.21
CA GLU A 130 1.58 15.94 8.04
C GLU A 130 1.87 14.46 8.36
N ASP A 131 2.61 14.19 9.42
CA ASP A 131 2.97 12.83 9.87
C ASP A 131 1.97 12.25 10.89
N ASP A 132 0.88 12.96 11.20
CA ASP A 132 -0.16 12.44 12.08
C ASP A 132 -0.89 11.28 11.40
N ALA A 133 -1.14 10.22 12.16
CA ALA A 133 -1.92 9.08 11.69
C ALA A 133 -3.39 9.44 11.59
N ILE A 134 -3.97 9.26 10.40
CA ILE A 134 -5.40 9.55 10.16
C ILE A 134 -6.25 8.30 10.12
N GLN A 135 -5.65 7.14 9.84
CA GLN A 135 -6.36 5.86 9.82
C GLN A 135 -5.40 4.70 10.07
N GLU A 136 -5.93 3.62 10.65
CA GLU A 136 -5.22 2.35 10.80
C GLU A 136 -6.14 1.20 10.41
N LEU A 137 -5.61 0.24 9.63
CA LEU A 137 -6.29 -0.99 9.22
C LEU A 137 -5.47 -2.19 9.67
N PRO A 138 -6.10 -3.29 10.14
CA PRO A 138 -5.37 -4.53 10.39
C PRO A 138 -4.84 -5.12 9.08
N ASP A 139 -3.71 -5.83 9.13
CA ASP A 139 -3.29 -6.65 7.99
C ASP A 139 -4.25 -7.84 7.84
N THR A 140 -4.80 -8.02 6.65
CA THR A 140 -5.76 -9.09 6.35
C THR A 140 -5.22 -10.15 5.39
N ILE A 141 -4.03 -9.92 4.83
CA ILE A 141 -3.45 -10.75 3.77
C ILE A 141 -2.23 -11.55 4.22
N GLY A 142 -1.80 -11.40 5.49
CA GLY A 142 -0.66 -12.10 6.06
C GLY A 142 0.67 -11.58 5.53
N THR A 143 0.83 -10.27 5.50
CA THR A 143 2.07 -9.63 5.06
C THR A 143 3.15 -9.74 6.13
N HIS A 144 4.37 -9.98 5.69
CA HIS A 144 5.56 -9.96 6.54
C HIS A 144 6.54 -8.90 6.05
N ALA A 145 7.20 -8.25 6.97
CA ALA A 145 8.38 -7.42 6.70
C ALA A 145 9.63 -8.30 6.77
N VAL A 146 10.47 -8.21 5.77
CA VAL A 146 11.80 -8.85 5.75
C VAL A 146 12.79 -7.89 6.36
N LEU A 147 13.43 -8.30 7.45
CA LEU A 147 14.46 -7.53 8.12
C LEU A 147 15.82 -8.25 8.01
N ALA A 148 16.86 -7.52 7.62
CA ALA A 148 18.23 -8.03 7.61
C ALA A 148 18.88 -7.80 8.98
N ALA A 149 19.37 -8.85 9.62
CA ALA A 149 20.11 -8.69 10.87
C ALA A 149 21.44 -7.95 10.61
N ALA A 150 21.72 -6.94 11.42
CA ALA A 150 22.94 -6.15 11.30
C ALA A 150 24.20 -7.05 11.45
N GLY A 151 25.03 -7.11 10.40
CA GLY A 151 26.29 -7.87 10.39
C GLY A 151 26.17 -9.39 10.27
N GLN A 152 24.98 -9.91 9.98
CA GLN A 152 24.75 -11.31 9.71
C GLN A 152 24.04 -11.47 8.35
N ASN A 153 24.38 -12.49 7.59
CA ASN A 153 23.63 -12.87 6.39
C ASN A 153 22.34 -13.62 6.78
N GLN A 154 21.67 -13.14 7.81
CA GLN A 154 20.41 -13.67 8.27
C GLN A 154 19.30 -12.68 8.02
N LEU A 155 18.23 -13.17 7.40
CA LEU A 155 16.96 -12.45 7.27
C LEU A 155 15.99 -12.96 8.34
N SER A 156 15.15 -12.08 8.83
CA SER A 156 14.03 -12.43 9.69
C SER A 156 12.73 -11.95 9.08
N LEU A 157 11.69 -12.74 9.22
CA LEU A 157 10.34 -12.36 8.86
C LEU A 157 9.59 -11.90 10.12
N VAL A 158 9.00 -10.73 10.06
CA VAL A 158 8.18 -10.17 11.12
C VAL A 158 6.81 -9.86 10.56
N GLU A 159 5.76 -10.35 11.20
CA GLU A 159 4.38 -10.08 10.78
C GLU A 159 4.08 -8.58 10.81
N VAL A 160 3.44 -8.08 9.77
CA VAL A 160 2.81 -6.76 9.75
C VAL A 160 1.48 -6.87 10.49
N VAL A 161 1.33 -6.12 11.58
CA VAL A 161 0.11 -6.17 12.41
C VAL A 161 -1.00 -5.32 11.81
N SER A 162 -0.62 -4.14 11.33
CA SER A 162 -1.55 -3.17 10.77
C SER A 162 -0.89 -2.26 9.74
N TRP A 163 -1.71 -1.50 9.03
CA TRP A 163 -1.30 -0.50 8.06
C TRP A 163 -1.82 0.85 8.48
N ARG A 164 -0.93 1.83 8.55
CA ARG A 164 -1.22 3.16 9.04
C ARG A 164 -1.11 4.18 7.93
N LEU A 165 -2.22 4.86 7.64
CA LEU A 165 -2.25 6.00 6.72
C LEU A 165 -1.95 7.29 7.49
N LEU A 166 -1.02 8.08 6.97
CA LEU A 166 -0.69 9.40 7.50
C LEU A 166 -1.41 10.51 6.71
N HIS A 167 -1.48 11.69 7.30
CA HIS A 167 -2.11 12.87 6.70
C HIS A 167 -1.42 13.30 5.39
N ASN A 168 -0.11 13.06 5.26
CA ASN A 168 0.63 13.30 4.00
C ASN A 168 0.33 12.27 2.90
N GLY A 169 -0.51 11.25 3.17
CA GLY A 169 -0.87 10.18 2.23
C GLY A 169 0.03 8.95 2.24
N ASN A 170 1.10 8.94 3.02
CA ASN A 170 1.98 7.78 3.13
C ASN A 170 1.32 6.66 3.93
N ILE A 171 1.62 5.41 3.54
CA ILE A 171 1.10 4.21 4.20
C ILE A 171 2.28 3.40 4.74
N TYR A 172 2.25 3.13 6.04
CA TYR A 172 3.29 2.35 6.72
C TYR A 172 2.75 1.03 7.24
N GLY A 173 3.52 -0.05 7.02
CA GLY A 173 3.30 -1.34 7.68
C GLY A 173 3.83 -1.28 9.12
N MET A 174 2.97 -1.60 10.08
CA MET A 174 3.29 -1.51 11.51
C MET A 174 3.71 -2.87 12.06
N LEU A 175 4.88 -2.91 12.69
CA LEU A 175 5.45 -4.09 13.34
C LEU A 175 5.32 -3.95 14.85
N SER A 176 5.08 -5.08 15.53
CA SER A 176 5.09 -5.13 16.99
C SER A 176 6.53 -5.25 17.51
N ASP A 177 6.90 -4.42 18.47
CA ASP A 177 8.18 -4.52 19.20
C ASP A 177 8.06 -5.57 20.31
N GLN A 178 8.27 -6.84 19.96
CA GLN A 178 8.20 -7.95 20.91
C GLN A 178 9.31 -7.89 21.99
N ASP A 179 10.36 -7.11 21.78
CA ASP A 179 11.48 -6.99 22.71
C ASP A 179 11.23 -5.96 23.83
N LYS A 180 10.26 -5.09 23.69
CA LYS A 180 9.82 -4.19 24.75
C LYS A 180 8.81 -4.90 25.67
N VAL A 181 9.30 -5.82 26.48
CA VAL A 181 8.52 -6.36 27.61
C VAL A 181 8.23 -5.21 28.58
N VAL A 182 7.09 -4.59 28.43
CA VAL A 182 6.57 -3.65 29.40
C VAL A 182 6.15 -4.48 30.63
N SER A 183 6.78 -4.23 31.75
CA SER A 183 6.57 -4.95 33.02
C SER A 183 5.24 -4.64 33.73
N THR A 184 4.27 -4.09 33.00
CA THR A 184 2.91 -3.81 33.45
C THR A 184 1.92 -4.55 32.55
N PRO A 185 0.76 -4.98 33.06
CA PRO A 185 -0.25 -5.59 32.20
C PRO A 185 -0.67 -4.57 31.13
N VAL A 186 -0.23 -4.85 29.89
CA VAL A 186 -0.54 -4.04 28.71
C VAL A 186 -2.01 -4.27 28.40
N LEU A 187 -2.78 -3.19 28.32
CA LEU A 187 -4.13 -3.24 27.81
C LEU A 187 -4.08 -3.57 26.32
N PRO A 188 -5.04 -4.33 25.74
CA PRO A 188 -5.13 -4.54 24.32
C PRO A 188 -5.16 -3.18 23.61
N GLY A 189 -4.16 -2.88 22.77
CA GLY A 189 -3.96 -1.59 22.10
C GLY A 189 -2.71 -0.80 22.53
N ASP A 190 -2.03 -1.18 23.61
CA ASP A 190 -0.76 -0.55 24.05
C ASP A 190 0.50 -1.26 23.49
N GLU A 191 0.37 -2.04 22.45
CA GLU A 191 1.52 -2.60 21.75
C GLU A 191 2.37 -1.47 21.16
N CYS A 192 3.67 -1.46 21.49
CA CYS A 192 4.59 -0.52 20.87
C CYS A 192 4.76 -0.89 19.39
N LEU A 193 3.93 -0.31 18.54
CA LEU A 193 4.04 -0.47 17.10
C LEU A 193 5.04 0.53 16.53
N TYR A 194 5.85 0.08 15.57
CA TYR A 194 6.75 0.94 14.83
C TYR A 194 6.65 0.67 13.31
N PRO A 195 6.88 1.70 12.46
CA PRO A 195 6.80 1.53 11.02
C PRO A 195 7.94 0.67 10.49
N ALA A 196 7.63 -0.35 9.68
CA ALA A 196 8.63 -1.21 9.06
C ALA A 196 9.60 -0.41 8.18
N GLN A 197 9.07 0.48 7.33
CA GLN A 197 9.84 1.25 6.35
C GLN A 197 10.84 2.24 6.98
N THR A 198 10.67 2.59 8.25
CA THR A 198 11.62 3.45 8.99
C THR A 198 12.72 2.68 9.70
N ASN A 199 12.70 1.35 9.66
CA ASN A 199 13.72 0.50 10.25
C ASN A 199 14.90 0.35 9.27
N ASP A 200 16.13 0.70 9.69
CA ASP A 200 17.35 0.59 8.86
C ASP A 200 17.60 -0.83 8.33
N ASN A 201 17.09 -1.83 9.02
CA ASN A 201 17.20 -3.23 8.63
C ASN A 201 16.08 -3.70 7.70
N PHE A 202 15.04 -2.90 7.47
CA PHE A 202 13.95 -3.25 6.58
C PHE A 202 14.46 -3.39 5.13
N ARG A 203 13.94 -4.42 4.43
CA ARG A 203 14.27 -4.71 3.03
C ARG A 203 13.05 -4.65 2.14
N TYR A 204 12.05 -5.51 2.39
CA TYR A 204 10.80 -5.52 1.63
C TYR A 204 9.66 -6.10 2.44
N PHE A 205 8.45 -5.89 1.92
CA PHE A 205 7.29 -6.67 2.32
C PHE A 205 7.25 -7.98 1.55
N PHE A 206 6.97 -9.08 2.24
CA PHE A 206 6.93 -10.40 1.66
C PHE A 206 5.48 -10.90 1.55
N GLN A 207 5.12 -11.26 0.32
CA GLN A 207 4.01 -12.17 0.01
C GLN A 207 4.57 -13.28 -0.87
N HIS A 208 4.02 -14.48 -0.79
CA HIS A 208 4.51 -15.61 -1.61
C HIS A 208 4.52 -15.28 -3.11
N GLN A 209 3.58 -14.48 -3.56
CA GLN A 209 3.46 -14.04 -4.95
C GLN A 209 4.63 -13.16 -5.40
N ILE A 210 5.25 -12.41 -4.48
CA ILE A 210 6.43 -11.58 -4.79
C ILE A 210 7.70 -12.43 -4.98
N ALA A 211 7.66 -13.70 -4.59
CA ALA A 211 8.82 -14.58 -4.68
C ALA A 211 9.43 -14.66 -6.10
N ASN A 212 8.62 -14.55 -7.14
CA ASN A 212 9.12 -14.57 -8.52
C ASN A 212 10.00 -13.37 -8.85
N LYS A 213 9.69 -12.19 -8.35
CA LYS A 213 10.51 -10.99 -8.52
C LYS A 213 11.82 -11.13 -7.74
N LEU A 214 11.75 -11.52 -6.48
CA LEU A 214 12.95 -11.77 -5.67
C LEU A 214 13.88 -12.80 -6.30
N LYS A 215 13.32 -13.81 -6.94
CA LYS A 215 14.12 -14.86 -7.63
C LYS A 215 15.02 -14.27 -8.74
N SER A 216 14.60 -13.21 -9.39
CA SER A 216 15.39 -12.56 -10.43
C SER A 216 16.36 -11.52 -9.91
N GLU A 217 15.97 -10.76 -8.86
CA GLU A 217 16.73 -9.64 -8.34
C GLU A 217 17.64 -10.01 -7.17
N ASP A 218 17.16 -10.89 -6.28
CA ASP A 218 17.91 -11.35 -5.10
C ASP A 218 17.57 -12.79 -4.77
N PRO A 219 18.13 -13.76 -5.53
CA PRO A 219 17.85 -15.18 -5.32
C PRO A 219 18.37 -15.72 -3.97
N GLU A 220 19.37 -15.07 -3.37
CA GLU A 220 19.88 -15.44 -2.05
C GLU A 220 18.87 -15.05 -0.95
N ALA A 221 18.29 -13.85 -1.06
CA ALA A 221 17.22 -13.39 -0.17
C ALA A 221 15.98 -14.29 -0.29
N LEU A 222 15.57 -14.63 -1.52
CA LEU A 222 14.45 -15.54 -1.73
C LEU A 222 14.71 -16.93 -1.10
N ALA A 223 15.90 -17.46 -1.25
CA ALA A 223 16.27 -18.76 -0.65
C ALA A 223 16.22 -18.69 0.88
N ALA A 224 16.73 -17.61 1.48
CA ALA A 224 16.68 -17.40 2.92
C ALA A 224 15.24 -17.28 3.44
N ILE A 225 14.37 -16.52 2.73
CA ILE A 225 12.95 -16.35 3.07
C ILE A 225 12.22 -17.69 2.98
N SER A 226 12.46 -18.46 1.91
CA SER A 226 11.81 -19.76 1.72
C SER A 226 12.11 -20.72 2.85
N LEU A 227 13.35 -20.72 3.36
CA LEU A 227 13.73 -21.55 4.52
C LEU A 227 13.01 -21.14 5.79
N LEU A 228 12.77 -19.82 6.00
CA LEU A 228 12.05 -19.33 7.17
C LEU A 228 10.55 -19.65 7.14
N VAL A 229 9.97 -19.74 5.94
CA VAL A 229 8.54 -20.07 5.77
C VAL A 229 8.28 -21.57 5.94
N ASP A 230 9.22 -22.41 5.52
CA ASP A 230 9.09 -23.87 5.61
C ASP A 230 9.24 -24.39 7.05
N ASP A 231 9.83 -23.60 7.97
CA ASP A 231 10.07 -23.98 9.38
C ASP A 231 8.88 -23.63 10.33
N ASN A 232 7.78 -23.03 9.82
CA ASN A 232 6.56 -22.72 10.56
C ASN A 232 5.37 -23.56 10.06
#